data_e04fe93e4296f7d6aef6f4e18a1c3d8c
#
_entry.id   e04fe93e4296f7d6aef6f4e18a1c3d8c
#
_cell.length_a   1.000
_cell.length_b   1.000
_cell.length_c   1.000
_cell.angle_alpha   90.00
_cell.angle_beta   90.00
_cell.angle_gamma   90.00
#
_symmetry.space_group_name_H-M   'P 1'
#
loop_
_entity.id
_entity.type
_entity.pdbx_description
1 polymer ?
#
loop_
_entity_poly.entity_id
_entity_poly.type
_entity_poly.pdbx_seq_one_letter_code
_entity_poly.pdbx_strand_id
1 'polypeptide(L)'
;MFILVSLKAYPCDPIEVATAARDVAEASGTRIAVSPQAADVARVADTGVETWAQHVSPNAHGSHTGSTLAEAVADNGAEGTLIDDSGRRLKLADIDGSVRAAERAARETIVCGNNPAQIGAAAALGPDAVAVEPPALIGGDVSVATADPGVVE
;
A
#
# COMPACT_ATOMS: atom_id res chain seq x y z
N MET A 1 7.83 -14.62 -2.35
CA MET A 1 7.37 -13.54 -3.24
C MET A 1 6.14 -12.90 -2.62
N PHE A 2 6.03 -11.57 -2.64
CA PHE A 2 4.86 -10.82 -2.18
C PHE A 2 4.26 -10.05 -3.35
N ILE A 3 2.94 -10.11 -3.50
CA ILE A 3 2.19 -9.40 -4.54
C ILE A 3 1.15 -8.53 -3.84
N LEU A 4 1.16 -7.23 -4.08
CA LEU A 4 0.14 -6.30 -3.58
C LEU A 4 -0.71 -5.78 -4.74
N VAL A 5 -2.00 -6.10 -4.71
CA VAL A 5 -2.98 -5.66 -5.71
C VAL A 5 -3.67 -4.40 -5.22
N SER A 6 -3.25 -3.24 -5.70
CA SER A 6 -3.93 -1.98 -5.38
C SER A 6 -5.14 -1.77 -6.28
N LEU A 7 -6.32 -1.68 -5.70
CA LEU A 7 -7.55 -1.38 -6.45
C LEU A 7 -7.66 0.11 -6.81
N LYS A 8 -6.78 0.94 -6.25
CA LYS A 8 -6.79 2.40 -6.48
C LYS A 8 -8.22 2.96 -6.38
N ALA A 9 -8.69 3.69 -7.38
CA ALA A 9 -10.07 4.17 -7.49
C ALA A 9 -10.76 3.60 -8.75
N TYR A 10 -10.31 2.44 -9.22
CA TYR A 10 -10.94 1.79 -10.39
C TYR A 10 -12.33 1.24 -10.04
N PRO A 11 -13.26 1.28 -10.99
CA PRO A 11 -14.56 0.66 -10.81
C PRO A 11 -14.43 -0.88 -10.89
N CYS A 12 -14.51 -1.54 -9.75
CA CYS A 12 -14.48 -3.00 -9.63
C CYS A 12 -15.32 -3.43 -8.43
N ASP A 13 -15.68 -4.70 -8.37
CA ASP A 13 -16.18 -5.30 -7.14
C ASP A 13 -14.98 -5.73 -6.26
N PRO A 14 -14.74 -5.05 -5.13
CA PRO A 14 -13.58 -5.35 -4.29
C PRO A 14 -13.66 -6.73 -3.64
N ILE A 15 -14.86 -7.28 -3.43
CA ILE A 15 -15.07 -8.60 -2.83
C ILE A 15 -14.76 -9.71 -3.84
N GLU A 16 -15.14 -9.54 -5.10
CA GLU A 16 -14.80 -10.47 -6.17
C GLU A 16 -13.27 -10.56 -6.35
N VAL A 17 -12.59 -9.41 -6.43
CA VAL A 17 -11.12 -9.37 -6.55
C VAL A 17 -10.43 -9.97 -5.32
N ALA A 18 -10.90 -9.65 -4.12
CA ALA A 18 -10.36 -10.16 -2.87
C ALA A 18 -10.49 -11.70 -2.77
N THR A 19 -11.65 -12.23 -3.13
CA THR A 19 -11.90 -13.66 -3.13
C THR A 19 -10.99 -14.38 -4.13
N ALA A 20 -10.86 -13.86 -5.34
CA ALA A 20 -9.97 -14.42 -6.35
C ALA A 20 -8.48 -14.37 -5.91
N ALA A 21 -8.04 -13.26 -5.30
CA ALA A 21 -6.69 -13.11 -4.79
C ALA A 21 -6.39 -14.11 -3.66
N ARG A 22 -7.32 -14.31 -2.73
CA ARG A 22 -7.22 -15.32 -1.67
C ARG A 22 -7.07 -16.73 -2.25
N ASP A 23 -7.95 -17.11 -3.16
CA ASP A 23 -7.96 -18.45 -3.75
C ASP A 23 -6.65 -18.74 -4.51
N VAL A 24 -6.10 -17.74 -5.21
CA VAL A 24 -4.78 -17.85 -5.87
C VAL A 24 -3.65 -17.94 -4.83
N ALA A 25 -3.71 -17.16 -3.77
CA ALA A 25 -2.69 -17.21 -2.69
C ALA A 25 -2.66 -18.62 -2.05
N GLU A 26 -3.83 -19.17 -1.72
CA GLU A 26 -3.96 -20.52 -1.15
C GLU A 26 -3.45 -21.60 -2.11
N ALA A 27 -3.80 -21.51 -3.39
CA ALA A 27 -3.41 -22.51 -4.38
C ALA A 27 -1.92 -22.49 -4.74
N SER A 28 -1.30 -21.30 -4.73
CA SER A 28 0.11 -21.10 -5.16
C SER A 28 1.10 -21.06 -4.01
N GLY A 29 0.66 -20.83 -2.78
CA GLY A 29 1.53 -20.52 -1.63
C GLY A 29 2.21 -19.16 -1.72
N THR A 30 1.77 -18.27 -2.62
CA THR A 30 2.29 -16.90 -2.76
C THR A 30 1.56 -15.98 -1.81
N ARG A 31 2.28 -15.14 -1.07
CA ARG A 31 1.68 -14.07 -0.27
C ARG A 31 1.08 -13.02 -1.21
N ILE A 32 -0.25 -12.86 -1.18
CA ILE A 32 -0.98 -11.89 -1.99
C ILE A 32 -1.85 -11.05 -1.07
N ALA A 33 -1.71 -9.74 -1.15
CA ALA A 33 -2.53 -8.78 -0.43
C ALA A 33 -3.36 -7.93 -1.41
N VAL A 34 -4.51 -7.44 -0.94
CA VAL A 34 -5.38 -6.52 -1.69
C VAL A 34 -5.51 -5.21 -0.95
N SER A 35 -5.35 -4.11 -1.67
CA SER A 35 -5.47 -2.75 -1.12
C SER A 35 -6.69 -2.04 -1.73
N PRO A 36 -7.88 -2.12 -1.07
CA PRO A 36 -9.11 -1.51 -1.53
C PRO A 36 -9.19 -0.01 -1.16
N GLN A 37 -10.26 0.65 -1.58
CA GLN A 37 -10.66 1.95 -1.04
C GLN A 37 -10.87 1.86 0.48
N ALA A 38 -10.59 2.95 1.20
CA ALA A 38 -10.67 2.99 2.67
C ALA A 38 -12.05 2.54 3.21
N ALA A 39 -13.13 2.82 2.48
CA ALA A 39 -14.48 2.42 2.85
C ALA A 39 -14.74 0.90 2.77
N ASP A 40 -13.89 0.17 2.05
CA ASP A 40 -14.06 -1.28 1.81
C ASP A 40 -13.06 -2.14 2.58
N VAL A 41 -12.15 -1.55 3.38
CA VAL A 41 -11.10 -2.29 4.11
C VAL A 41 -11.70 -3.43 4.94
N ALA A 42 -12.68 -3.15 5.81
CA ALA A 42 -13.29 -4.19 6.64
C ALA A 42 -13.97 -5.29 5.82
N ARG A 43 -14.71 -4.90 4.77
CA ARG A 43 -15.42 -5.86 3.90
C ARG A 43 -14.46 -6.78 3.14
N VAL A 44 -13.32 -6.25 2.70
CA VAL A 44 -12.27 -7.02 2.02
C VAL A 44 -11.56 -7.92 3.01
N ALA A 45 -11.23 -7.43 4.20
CA ALA A 45 -10.62 -8.23 5.27
C ALA A 45 -11.51 -9.42 5.69
N ASP A 46 -12.83 -9.24 5.72
CA ASP A 46 -13.80 -10.30 6.03
C ASP A 46 -13.78 -11.46 5.02
N THR A 47 -13.21 -11.28 3.82
CA THR A 47 -13.03 -12.37 2.85
C THR A 47 -11.90 -13.34 3.22
N GLY A 48 -11.05 -12.97 4.17
CA GLY A 48 -9.88 -13.74 4.59
C GLY A 48 -8.62 -13.49 3.75
N VAL A 49 -8.65 -12.58 2.75
CA VAL A 49 -7.45 -12.15 2.05
C VAL A 49 -6.65 -11.19 2.92
N GLU A 50 -5.32 -11.23 2.84
CA GLU A 50 -4.48 -10.21 3.44
C GLU A 50 -4.85 -8.83 2.86
N THR A 51 -5.23 -7.90 3.73
CA THR A 51 -5.78 -6.60 3.34
C THR A 51 -4.86 -5.48 3.74
N TRP A 52 -4.63 -4.53 2.84
CA TRP A 52 -3.78 -3.37 3.06
C TRP A 52 -4.55 -2.06 2.83
N ALA A 53 -4.25 -1.03 3.59
CA ALA A 53 -4.76 0.31 3.32
C ALA A 53 -3.97 0.95 2.16
N GLN A 54 -4.64 1.80 1.35
CA GLN A 54 -3.97 2.59 0.31
C GLN A 54 -3.21 3.79 0.87
N HIS A 55 -3.49 4.18 2.11
CA HIS A 55 -2.87 5.32 2.78
C HIS A 55 -3.20 5.32 4.26
N VAL A 56 -2.27 5.83 5.08
CA VAL A 56 -2.53 6.30 6.44
C VAL A 56 -1.96 7.70 6.62
N SER A 57 -2.64 8.51 7.41
CA SER A 57 -2.23 9.87 7.74
C SER A 57 -1.22 9.87 8.89
N PRO A 58 -0.32 10.87 8.97
CA PRO A 58 0.71 10.94 10.03
C PRO A 58 0.15 11.25 11.42
N ASN A 59 -1.16 11.39 11.55
CA ASN A 59 -1.82 11.85 12.76
C ASN A 59 -2.04 10.71 13.77
N ALA A 60 -2.06 11.06 15.04
CA ALA A 60 -2.63 10.24 16.10
C ALA A 60 -4.11 10.60 16.32
N HIS A 61 -4.80 9.92 17.24
CA HIS A 61 -6.16 10.30 17.64
C HIS A 61 -6.24 11.78 18.02
N GLY A 62 -7.27 12.48 17.56
CA GLY A 62 -7.46 13.90 17.80
C GLY A 62 -8.46 14.56 16.85
N SER A 63 -8.41 15.89 16.76
CA SER A 63 -9.34 16.71 15.95
C SER A 63 -8.88 16.80 14.49
N HIS A 64 -8.76 15.67 13.81
CA HIS A 64 -8.22 15.55 12.45
C HIS A 64 -9.29 15.06 11.47
N THR A 65 -10.25 15.92 11.14
CA THR A 65 -11.31 15.57 10.17
C THR A 65 -10.70 15.19 8.81
N GLY A 66 -11.14 14.06 8.25
CA GLY A 66 -10.69 13.57 6.95
C GLY A 66 -9.38 12.77 6.97
N SER A 67 -8.74 12.61 8.14
CA SER A 67 -7.56 11.75 8.27
C SER A 67 -7.94 10.27 8.27
N THR A 68 -7.11 9.45 7.64
CA THR A 68 -7.16 7.99 7.74
C THR A 68 -6.16 7.56 8.80
N LEU A 69 -6.63 7.20 10.00
CA LEU A 69 -5.74 6.77 11.09
C LEU A 69 -5.23 5.35 10.87
N ALA A 70 -3.96 5.12 11.19
CA ALA A 70 -3.35 3.79 11.13
C ALA A 70 -4.07 2.80 12.07
N GLU A 71 -4.43 3.23 13.27
CA GLU A 71 -5.20 2.46 14.23
C GLU A 71 -6.59 2.09 13.70
N ALA A 72 -7.28 3.02 13.03
CA ALA A 72 -8.61 2.75 12.48
C ALA A 72 -8.59 1.72 11.35
N VAL A 73 -7.59 1.76 10.46
CA VAL A 73 -7.48 0.73 9.41
C VAL A 73 -7.03 -0.60 9.98
N ALA A 74 -6.19 -0.62 11.00
CA ALA A 74 -5.80 -1.83 11.74
C ALA A 74 -7.00 -2.49 12.41
N ASP A 75 -7.84 -1.73 13.10
CA ASP A 75 -9.08 -2.20 13.74
C ASP A 75 -10.08 -2.77 12.72
N ASN A 76 -9.99 -2.33 11.46
CA ASN A 76 -10.79 -2.83 10.34
C ASN A 76 -10.08 -3.94 9.53
N GLY A 77 -9.03 -4.55 10.08
CA GLY A 77 -8.39 -5.74 9.54
C GLY A 77 -7.27 -5.48 8.51
N ALA A 78 -6.80 -4.22 8.35
CA ALA A 78 -5.63 -3.99 7.53
C ALA A 78 -4.36 -4.48 8.23
N GLU A 79 -3.52 -5.23 7.52
CA GLU A 79 -2.22 -5.73 8.01
C GLU A 79 -1.05 -4.82 7.63
N GLY A 80 -1.26 -3.96 6.63
CA GLY A 80 -0.26 -2.99 6.18
C GLY A 80 -0.87 -1.79 5.47
N THR A 81 -0.01 -0.90 5.01
CA THR A 81 -0.41 0.29 4.24
C THR A 81 0.59 0.66 3.16
N LEU A 82 0.07 1.17 2.04
CA LEU A 82 0.85 1.96 1.09
C LEU A 82 1.03 3.38 1.63
N ILE A 83 2.14 4.00 1.31
CA ILE A 83 2.47 5.40 1.63
C ILE A 83 3.11 6.03 0.40
N ASP A 84 2.72 7.24 0.06
CA ASP A 84 3.26 7.99 -1.08
C ASP A 84 3.06 7.30 -2.45
N ASP A 85 1.93 6.58 -2.64
CA ASP A 85 1.55 6.05 -3.97
C ASP A 85 1.49 7.18 -5.02
N SER A 86 1.77 6.86 -6.26
CA SER A 86 1.76 7.80 -7.40
C SER A 86 0.46 8.60 -7.52
N GLY A 87 -0.67 8.03 -7.11
CA GLY A 87 -1.96 8.70 -7.05
C GLY A 87 -2.13 9.65 -5.86
N ARG A 88 -1.20 9.62 -4.89
CA ARG A 88 -1.25 10.44 -3.67
C ARG A 88 0.15 10.71 -3.12
N ARG A 89 0.92 11.55 -3.80
CA ARG A 89 2.27 11.95 -3.35
C ARG A 89 2.20 12.84 -2.12
N LEU A 90 3.12 12.63 -1.20
CA LEU A 90 3.21 13.29 0.10
C LEU A 90 4.50 14.12 0.21
N LYS A 91 4.54 15.00 1.18
CA LYS A 91 5.79 15.65 1.62
C LYS A 91 6.61 14.64 2.44
N LEU A 92 7.94 14.76 2.40
CA LEU A 92 8.83 13.84 3.14
C LEU A 92 8.50 13.76 4.64
N ALA A 93 8.11 14.88 5.26
CA ALA A 93 7.71 14.92 6.67
C ALA A 93 6.41 14.13 6.93
N ASP A 94 5.48 14.13 5.96
CA ASP A 94 4.24 13.37 6.06
C ASP A 94 4.48 11.87 5.82
N ILE A 95 5.45 11.53 4.96
CA ILE A 95 5.90 10.13 4.76
C ILE A 95 6.48 9.59 6.08
N ASP A 96 7.44 10.30 6.69
CA ASP A 96 8.02 9.91 7.99
C ASP A 96 6.93 9.75 9.06
N GLY A 97 6.03 10.73 9.16
CA GLY A 97 4.91 10.67 10.10
C GLY A 97 3.96 9.49 9.86
N SER A 98 3.71 9.15 8.59
CA SER A 98 2.85 8.00 8.22
C SER A 98 3.52 6.66 8.51
N VAL A 99 4.84 6.53 8.28
CA VAL A 99 5.62 5.34 8.67
C VAL A 99 5.52 5.13 10.18
N ARG A 100 5.75 6.19 10.98
CA ARG A 100 5.63 6.10 12.45
C ARG A 100 4.22 5.84 12.94
N ALA A 101 3.21 6.34 12.23
CA ALA A 101 1.81 6.04 12.55
C ALA A 101 1.49 4.56 12.32
N ALA A 102 1.96 3.97 11.22
CA ALA A 102 1.79 2.55 10.93
C ALA A 102 2.57 1.67 11.93
N GLU A 103 3.83 2.05 12.26
CA GLU A 103 4.63 1.38 13.30
C GLU A 103 3.91 1.36 14.65
N ARG A 104 3.34 2.49 15.07
CA ARG A 104 2.55 2.60 16.31
C ARG A 104 1.33 1.67 16.33
N ALA A 105 0.71 1.46 15.16
CA ALA A 105 -0.40 0.52 14.99
C ALA A 105 0.06 -0.91 14.72
N ALA A 106 1.37 -1.18 14.71
CA ALA A 106 1.98 -2.47 14.35
C ALA A 106 1.55 -2.97 12.95
N ARG A 107 1.53 -2.07 11.96
CA ARG A 107 1.18 -2.39 10.56
C ARG A 107 2.41 -2.26 9.66
N GLU A 108 2.54 -3.21 8.72
CA GLU A 108 3.60 -3.19 7.71
C GLU A 108 3.44 -1.98 6.77
N THR A 109 4.56 -1.51 6.22
CA THR A 109 4.60 -0.32 5.37
C THR A 109 5.33 -0.57 4.06
N ILE A 110 4.76 -0.07 2.95
CA ILE A 110 5.47 0.10 1.68
C ILE A 110 5.43 1.57 1.31
N VAL A 111 6.61 2.20 1.21
CA VAL A 111 6.72 3.57 0.72
C VAL A 111 7.07 3.56 -0.76
N CYS A 112 6.26 4.24 -1.56
CA CYS A 112 6.45 4.36 -3.00
C CYS A 112 7.34 5.56 -3.36
N GLY A 113 7.96 5.51 -4.53
CA GLY A 113 8.76 6.63 -5.06
C GLY A 113 8.95 6.52 -6.57
N ASN A 114 9.22 7.66 -7.24
CA ASN A 114 9.27 7.73 -8.70
C ASN A 114 10.58 7.19 -9.31
N ASN A 115 11.63 7.13 -8.51
CA ASN A 115 12.97 6.81 -9.01
C ASN A 115 13.88 6.33 -7.85
N PRO A 116 15.06 5.76 -8.16
CA PRO A 116 15.98 5.24 -7.14
C PRO A 116 16.41 6.26 -6.07
N ALA A 117 16.57 7.53 -6.44
CA ALA A 117 16.97 8.56 -5.46
C ALA A 117 15.86 8.81 -4.41
N GLN A 118 14.60 8.85 -4.85
CA GLN A 118 13.45 8.98 -3.94
C GLN A 118 13.28 7.72 -3.08
N ILE A 119 13.45 6.53 -3.68
CA ILE A 119 13.42 5.24 -2.97
C ILE A 119 14.51 5.20 -1.89
N GLY A 120 15.74 5.63 -2.21
CA GLY A 120 16.82 5.70 -1.23
C GLY A 120 16.50 6.66 -0.06
N ALA A 121 15.89 7.80 -0.35
CA ALA A 121 15.46 8.73 0.69
C ALA A 121 14.31 8.16 1.55
N ALA A 122 13.35 7.48 0.92
CA ALA A 122 12.25 6.83 1.62
C ALA A 122 12.74 5.66 2.50
N ALA A 123 13.66 4.86 2.00
CA ALA A 123 14.26 3.74 2.76
C ALA A 123 14.97 4.20 4.04
N ALA A 124 15.57 5.39 4.03
CA ALA A 124 16.20 5.99 5.22
C ALA A 124 15.21 6.33 6.35
N LEU A 125 13.91 6.39 6.06
CA LEU A 125 12.85 6.60 7.06
C LEU A 125 12.43 5.29 7.77
N GLY A 126 12.95 4.15 7.34
CA GLY A 126 12.78 2.85 7.98
C GLY A 126 11.42 2.16 7.72
N PRO A 127 10.80 2.26 6.53
CA PRO A 127 9.65 1.42 6.20
C PRO A 127 10.08 -0.05 6.06
N ASP A 128 9.11 -0.98 6.11
CA ASP A 128 9.37 -2.40 5.91
C ASP A 128 9.79 -2.72 4.47
N ALA A 129 9.25 -1.97 3.50
CA ALA A 129 9.64 -2.09 2.11
C ALA A 129 9.49 -0.75 1.36
N VAL A 130 10.08 -0.70 0.18
CA VAL A 130 9.91 0.42 -0.77
C VAL A 130 9.50 -0.12 -2.14
N ALA A 131 8.77 0.70 -2.90
CA ALA A 131 8.33 0.35 -4.25
C ALA A 131 8.64 1.48 -5.23
N VAL A 132 9.24 1.15 -6.36
CA VAL A 132 9.50 2.13 -7.43
C VAL A 132 8.32 2.20 -8.40
N GLU A 133 7.82 3.41 -8.64
CA GLU A 133 6.70 3.70 -9.54
C GLU A 133 7.10 4.82 -10.53
N PRO A 134 7.89 4.52 -11.58
CA PRO A 134 8.27 5.54 -12.56
C PRO A 134 7.02 6.13 -13.24
N PRO A 135 6.82 7.47 -13.22
CA PRO A 135 5.60 8.09 -13.74
C PRO A 135 5.30 7.75 -15.21
N ALA A 136 6.35 7.53 -16.01
CA ALA A 136 6.22 7.19 -17.43
C ALA A 136 5.60 5.80 -17.68
N LEU A 137 5.58 4.92 -16.67
CA LEU A 137 5.08 3.55 -16.78
C LEU A 137 3.73 3.34 -16.09
N ILE A 138 3.24 4.35 -15.35
CA ILE A 138 1.96 4.26 -14.64
C ILE A 138 0.82 4.25 -15.64
N GLY A 139 -0.07 3.23 -15.53
CA GLY A 139 -1.20 3.05 -16.44
C GLY A 139 -0.80 2.54 -17.83
N GLY A 140 0.47 2.18 -18.04
CA GLY A 140 0.94 1.54 -19.25
C GLY A 140 0.94 0.01 -19.18
N ASP A 141 1.19 -0.62 -20.32
CA ASP A 141 1.21 -2.10 -20.45
C ASP A 141 2.60 -2.70 -20.21
N VAL A 142 3.60 -1.87 -19.87
CA VAL A 142 4.99 -2.30 -19.68
C VAL A 142 5.37 -2.22 -18.21
N SER A 143 5.85 -3.33 -17.63
CA SER A 143 6.32 -3.35 -16.25
C SER A 143 7.66 -2.63 -16.08
N VAL A 144 7.95 -2.13 -14.87
CA VAL A 144 9.24 -1.51 -14.52
C VAL A 144 10.39 -2.48 -14.78
N ALA A 145 10.24 -3.73 -14.36
CA ALA A 145 11.24 -4.78 -14.55
C ALA A 145 11.55 -5.06 -16.03
N THR A 146 10.61 -4.78 -16.95
CA THR A 146 10.82 -4.94 -18.39
C THR A 146 11.40 -3.67 -19.02
N ALA A 147 10.96 -2.48 -18.58
CA ALA A 147 11.38 -1.21 -19.13
C ALA A 147 12.77 -0.78 -18.67
N ASP A 148 13.10 -1.03 -17.40
CA ASP A 148 14.37 -0.68 -16.77
C ASP A 148 14.74 -1.72 -15.68
N PRO A 149 15.31 -2.88 -16.06
CA PRO A 149 15.67 -3.92 -15.11
C PRO A 149 16.63 -3.44 -14.00
N GLY A 150 17.51 -2.50 -14.31
CA GLY A 150 18.49 -1.96 -13.37
C GLY A 150 17.89 -1.13 -12.23
N VAL A 151 16.62 -0.77 -12.31
CA VAL A 151 15.89 -0.09 -11.21
C VAL A 151 15.39 -1.09 -10.17
N VAL A 152 15.27 -2.38 -10.55
CA VAL A 152 14.71 -3.45 -9.71
C VAL A 152 15.80 -4.33 -9.08
N GLU A 153 17.01 -4.29 -9.62
CA GLU A 153 18.21 -4.97 -9.12
C GLU A 153 18.94 -4.15 -8.03
#